data_39cedea443c55e3ae6acff3619d76fa9
#
_entry.id   39cedea443c55e3ae6acff3619d76fa9
#
_cell.length_a   1.000
_cell.length_b   1.000
_cell.length_c   1.000
_cell.angle_alpha   90.00
_cell.angle_beta   90.00
_cell.angle_gamma   90.00
#
_symmetry.space_group_name_H-M   'P 1'
#
loop_
_entity.id
_entity.type
_entity.pdbx_description
1 polymer ?
#
loop_
_entity_poly.entity_id
_entity_poly.type
_entity_poly.pdbx_seq_one_letter_code
_entity_poly.pdbx_strand_id
1 'polypeptide(L)'
;MRTEEIMARLQAKYPTEKEYLQAVREVLECIEDVYNKHPEFENARIIERLVEPDRMFTFRVTWVDDNGDVQTNTGYRVQFNNAIGPYKGGLRFHPSVNPSILKFLGFEQTFKNALTTLPMGGGKGGSDFNPKGKSEGEIMRFCQAFMLELWRNIGPDMDVPAGDIGVGGREIGFLEGMYKKLTREHNGVLTGKGLSFGGSLIRPEATGFGAVYFLQHMLHNHQADLDIKGKTVAVSGFGNVSWGACVKAT
;
A
#
# COMPACT_ATOMS: atom_id res chain seq x y z
N MET A 1 -22.18 -16.30 -4.63
CA MET A 1 -21.50 -15.20 -5.35
C MET A 1 -21.39 -15.57 -6.82
N ARG A 2 -21.46 -14.60 -7.71
CA ARG A 2 -21.35 -14.82 -9.16
C ARG A 2 -19.99 -14.30 -9.64
N THR A 3 -18.94 -14.96 -9.20
CA THR A 3 -17.55 -14.49 -9.47
C THR A 3 -17.31 -14.25 -10.95
N GLU A 4 -17.69 -15.18 -11.83
CA GLU A 4 -17.47 -15.03 -13.27
C GLU A 4 -18.24 -13.85 -13.89
N GLU A 5 -19.46 -13.57 -13.41
CA GLU A 5 -20.28 -12.45 -13.87
C GLU A 5 -19.65 -11.09 -13.46
N ILE A 6 -19.16 -11.01 -12.23
CA ILE A 6 -18.44 -9.84 -11.71
C ILE A 6 -17.15 -9.63 -12.49
N MET A 7 -16.38 -10.69 -12.71
CA MET A 7 -15.13 -10.63 -13.47
C MET A 7 -15.34 -10.23 -14.92
N ALA A 8 -16.38 -10.75 -15.59
CA ALA A 8 -16.71 -10.36 -16.95
C ALA A 8 -17.05 -8.86 -17.07
N ARG A 9 -17.80 -8.32 -16.09
CA ARG A 9 -18.10 -6.89 -16.02
C ARG A 9 -16.86 -6.04 -15.80
N LEU A 10 -15.99 -6.45 -14.88
CA LEU A 10 -14.73 -5.73 -14.60
C LEU A 10 -13.78 -5.79 -15.79
N GLN A 11 -13.67 -6.94 -16.46
CA GLN A 11 -12.86 -7.10 -17.66
C GLN A 11 -13.33 -6.19 -18.80
N ALA A 12 -14.65 -6.04 -18.96
CA ALA A 12 -15.21 -5.12 -19.95
C ALA A 12 -14.94 -3.65 -19.60
N LYS A 13 -14.96 -3.31 -18.30
CA LYS A 13 -14.72 -1.94 -17.82
C LYS A 13 -13.24 -1.55 -17.81
N TYR A 14 -12.33 -2.50 -17.48
CA TYR A 14 -10.92 -2.29 -17.28
C TYR A 14 -10.05 -3.27 -18.11
N PRO A 15 -10.19 -3.32 -19.43
CA PRO A 15 -9.59 -4.38 -20.26
C PRO A 15 -8.06 -4.41 -20.24
N THR A 16 -7.42 -3.31 -19.87
CA THR A 16 -5.95 -3.18 -19.83
C THR A 16 -5.34 -3.35 -18.43
N GLU A 17 -6.17 -3.45 -17.40
CA GLU A 17 -5.72 -3.47 -16.00
C GLU A 17 -5.53 -4.92 -15.50
N LYS A 18 -4.58 -5.64 -16.08
CA LYS A 18 -4.38 -7.08 -15.86
C LYS A 18 -4.06 -7.43 -14.41
N GLU A 19 -3.17 -6.68 -13.77
CA GLU A 19 -2.74 -6.91 -12.39
C GLU A 19 -3.92 -6.71 -11.42
N TYR A 20 -4.73 -5.69 -11.66
CA TYR A 20 -5.92 -5.44 -10.87
C TYR A 20 -6.96 -6.55 -11.02
N LEU A 21 -7.24 -6.96 -12.24
CA LEU A 21 -8.21 -8.04 -12.52
C LEU A 21 -7.78 -9.38 -11.93
N GLN A 22 -6.47 -9.70 -11.97
CA GLN A 22 -5.93 -10.89 -11.35
C GLN A 22 -6.13 -10.87 -9.83
N ALA A 23 -5.75 -9.78 -9.16
CA ALA A 23 -5.89 -9.66 -7.71
C ALA A 23 -7.35 -9.75 -7.25
N VAL A 24 -8.28 -9.13 -8.00
CA VAL A 24 -9.70 -9.26 -7.71
C VAL A 24 -10.17 -10.70 -7.81
N ARG A 25 -9.82 -11.42 -8.89
CA ARG A 25 -10.18 -12.82 -9.07
C ARG A 25 -9.71 -13.68 -7.91
N GLU A 26 -8.43 -13.59 -7.56
CA GLU A 26 -7.82 -14.38 -6.48
C GLU A 26 -8.52 -14.17 -5.13
N VAL A 27 -8.85 -12.94 -4.79
CA VAL A 27 -9.57 -12.64 -3.54
C VAL A 27 -11.00 -13.15 -3.59
N LEU A 28 -11.73 -12.93 -4.70
CA LEU A 28 -13.12 -13.40 -4.83
C LEU A 28 -13.22 -14.92 -4.71
N GLU A 29 -12.33 -15.66 -5.34
CA GLU A 29 -12.26 -17.12 -5.24
C GLU A 29 -12.01 -17.57 -3.79
N CYS A 30 -11.16 -16.87 -3.04
CA CYS A 30 -10.89 -17.18 -1.63
C CYS A 30 -12.07 -16.94 -0.69
N ILE A 31 -12.92 -15.95 -0.96
CA ILE A 31 -14.03 -15.57 -0.06
C ILE A 31 -15.38 -16.16 -0.47
N GLU A 32 -15.48 -16.81 -1.63
CA GLU A 32 -16.75 -17.24 -2.22
C GLU A 32 -17.57 -18.14 -1.31
N ASP A 33 -16.94 -19.13 -0.67
CA ASP A 33 -17.61 -20.06 0.23
C ASP A 33 -18.22 -19.39 1.47
N VAL A 34 -17.52 -18.39 2.01
CA VAL A 34 -18.03 -17.61 3.14
C VAL A 34 -19.15 -16.68 2.69
N TYR A 35 -18.94 -15.98 1.59
CA TYR A 35 -19.92 -15.07 1.03
C TYR A 35 -21.27 -15.74 0.74
N ASN A 36 -21.24 -16.96 0.18
CA ASN A 36 -22.45 -17.71 -0.19
C ASN A 36 -23.28 -18.15 1.04
N LYS A 37 -22.72 -18.13 2.24
CA LYS A 37 -23.44 -18.41 3.50
C LYS A 37 -24.18 -17.18 4.05
N HIS A 38 -24.01 -16.01 3.42
CA HIS A 38 -24.50 -14.71 3.86
C HIS A 38 -25.34 -14.02 2.78
N PRO A 39 -26.63 -14.40 2.57
CA PRO A 39 -27.49 -13.80 1.54
C PRO A 39 -27.65 -12.27 1.68
N GLU A 40 -27.50 -11.74 2.89
CA GLU A 40 -27.53 -10.31 3.19
C GLU A 40 -26.41 -9.55 2.47
N PHE A 41 -25.26 -10.18 2.19
CA PHE A 41 -24.16 -9.55 1.46
C PHE A 41 -24.51 -9.33 -0.02
N GLU A 42 -25.22 -10.28 -0.63
CA GLU A 42 -25.70 -10.15 -2.00
C GLU A 42 -26.72 -9.01 -2.12
N ASN A 43 -27.68 -8.95 -1.18
CA ASN A 43 -28.67 -7.87 -1.14
C ASN A 43 -28.04 -6.49 -0.98
N ALA A 44 -26.95 -6.38 -0.22
CA ALA A 44 -26.19 -5.16 0.00
C ALA A 44 -25.18 -4.84 -1.12
N ARG A 45 -25.06 -5.69 -2.13
CA ARG A 45 -24.09 -5.53 -3.22
C ARG A 45 -22.67 -5.34 -2.71
N ILE A 46 -22.26 -6.12 -1.70
CA ILE A 46 -20.99 -5.91 -1.03
C ILE A 46 -19.81 -6.07 -2.00
N ILE A 47 -19.82 -7.10 -2.84
CA ILE A 47 -18.70 -7.35 -3.76
C ILE A 47 -18.59 -6.26 -4.82
N GLU A 48 -19.68 -5.84 -5.41
CA GLU A 48 -19.68 -4.76 -6.41
C GLU A 48 -19.12 -3.44 -5.87
N ARG A 49 -19.26 -3.23 -4.57
CA ARG A 49 -18.72 -2.05 -3.87
C ARG A 49 -17.26 -2.25 -3.46
N LEU A 50 -16.88 -3.48 -3.10
CA LEU A 50 -15.51 -3.80 -2.71
C LEU A 50 -14.53 -3.83 -3.89
N VAL A 51 -15.01 -4.12 -5.10
CA VAL A 51 -14.15 -4.18 -6.29
C VAL A 51 -14.05 -2.84 -7.04
N GLU A 52 -14.55 -1.76 -6.48
CA GLU A 52 -14.44 -0.43 -7.07
C GLU A 52 -13.82 0.52 -6.04
N PRO A 53 -12.80 1.29 -6.40
CA PRO A 53 -12.25 2.30 -5.50
C PRO A 53 -13.23 3.45 -5.31
N ASP A 54 -13.26 4.03 -4.11
CA ASP A 54 -14.07 5.22 -3.83
C ASP A 54 -13.60 6.42 -4.67
N ARG A 55 -12.28 6.60 -4.80
CA ARG A 55 -11.67 7.69 -5.58
C ARG A 55 -10.29 7.31 -6.09
N MET A 56 -9.93 7.88 -7.23
CA MET A 56 -8.57 7.83 -7.74
C MET A 56 -8.17 9.22 -8.25
N PHE A 57 -7.07 9.73 -7.72
CA PHE A 57 -6.48 10.99 -8.14
C PHE A 57 -5.29 10.70 -9.05
N THR A 58 -5.21 11.42 -10.16
CA THR A 58 -4.05 11.42 -11.05
C THR A 58 -3.61 12.85 -11.23
N PHE A 59 -2.33 13.12 -11.04
CA PHE A 59 -1.79 14.48 -11.09
C PHE A 59 -0.37 14.49 -11.69
N ARG A 60 -0.01 15.60 -12.28
CA ARG A 60 1.34 15.84 -12.81
C ARG A 60 2.24 16.34 -11.69
N VAL A 61 3.43 15.75 -11.57
CA VAL A 61 4.49 16.18 -10.67
C VAL A 61 5.62 16.79 -11.50
N THR A 62 5.83 18.08 -11.39
CA THR A 62 6.90 18.80 -12.09
C THR A 62 7.98 19.20 -11.09
N TRP A 63 9.24 18.84 -11.39
CA TRP A 63 10.37 19.09 -10.51
C TRP A 63 11.64 19.38 -11.35
N VAL A 64 12.70 19.88 -10.70
CA VAL A 64 13.95 20.24 -11.39
C VAL A 64 15.06 19.29 -10.91
N ASP A 65 15.82 18.74 -11.86
CA ASP A 65 16.98 17.89 -11.56
C ASP A 65 18.24 18.69 -11.20
N ASP A 66 19.34 18.00 -10.96
CA ASP A 66 20.59 18.64 -10.56
C ASP A 66 21.29 19.42 -11.72
N ASN A 67 20.90 19.16 -12.96
CA ASN A 67 21.38 19.92 -14.12
C ASN A 67 20.58 21.22 -14.36
N GLY A 68 19.49 21.41 -13.62
CA GLY A 68 18.56 22.52 -13.84
C GLY A 68 17.46 22.23 -14.85
N ASP A 69 17.37 20.98 -15.34
CA ASP A 69 16.36 20.59 -16.31
C ASP A 69 15.01 20.27 -15.63
N VAL A 70 13.93 20.70 -16.26
CA VAL A 70 12.57 20.44 -15.79
C VAL A 70 12.17 19.01 -16.13
N GLN A 71 11.83 18.24 -15.11
CA GLN A 71 11.36 16.87 -15.21
C GLN A 71 9.87 16.77 -14.91
N THR A 72 9.20 15.78 -15.48
CA THR A 72 7.78 15.54 -15.28
C THR A 72 7.51 14.06 -15.04
N ASN A 73 6.76 13.78 -13.97
CA ASN A 73 6.28 12.45 -13.63
C ASN A 73 4.76 12.48 -13.39
N THR A 74 4.14 11.31 -13.38
CA THR A 74 2.73 11.18 -13.01
C THR A 74 2.62 10.67 -11.59
N GLY A 75 1.86 11.36 -10.76
CA GLY A 75 1.51 10.99 -9.40
C GLY A 75 0.09 10.45 -9.32
N TYR A 76 -0.13 9.54 -8.37
CA TYR A 76 -1.43 8.88 -8.15
C TYR A 76 -1.72 8.71 -6.67
N ARG A 77 -3.02 8.76 -6.30
CA ARG A 77 -3.53 8.27 -5.02
C ARG A 77 -4.86 7.57 -5.25
N VAL A 78 -4.95 6.32 -4.82
CA VAL A 78 -6.18 5.53 -4.80
C VAL A 78 -6.67 5.47 -3.37
N GLN A 79 -7.81 6.07 -3.11
CA GLN A 79 -8.62 5.92 -1.90
C GLN A 79 -9.59 4.79 -2.20
N PHE A 80 -9.21 3.57 -1.76
CA PHE A 80 -9.91 2.38 -2.24
C PHE A 80 -11.20 2.14 -1.46
N ASN A 81 -11.10 2.05 -0.14
CA ASN A 81 -12.26 1.78 0.72
C ASN A 81 -12.02 2.33 2.13
N ASN A 82 -13.00 3.03 2.69
CA ASN A 82 -12.95 3.60 4.04
C ASN A 82 -14.07 3.10 4.97
N ALA A 83 -14.71 1.99 4.64
CA ALA A 83 -15.87 1.50 5.38
C ALA A 83 -15.57 1.23 6.88
N ILE A 84 -14.33 0.86 7.22
CA ILE A 84 -13.93 0.54 8.59
C ILE A 84 -12.97 1.56 9.21
N GLY A 85 -12.57 2.58 8.48
CA GLY A 85 -11.65 3.63 8.97
C GLY A 85 -10.98 4.41 7.86
N PRO A 86 -10.10 5.37 8.18
CA PRO A 86 -9.40 6.18 7.19
C PRO A 86 -8.69 5.33 6.14
N TYR A 87 -8.60 5.82 4.90
CA TYR A 87 -7.78 5.17 3.88
C TYR A 87 -6.33 5.06 4.39
N LYS A 88 -5.74 3.89 4.26
CA LYS A 88 -4.39 3.62 4.75
C LYS A 88 -3.62 2.76 3.78
N GLY A 89 -2.42 3.20 3.41
CA GLY A 89 -1.52 2.42 2.55
C GLY A 89 -0.37 3.24 1.98
N GLY A 90 0.67 2.53 1.52
CA GLY A 90 1.96 3.11 1.12
C GLY A 90 1.93 3.94 -0.16
N LEU A 91 2.99 4.72 -0.33
CA LEU A 91 3.37 5.37 -1.58
C LEU A 91 4.52 4.57 -2.20
N ARG A 92 4.41 4.26 -3.49
CA ARG A 92 5.44 3.55 -4.27
C ARG A 92 6.06 4.49 -5.30
N PHE A 93 7.39 4.64 -5.27
CA PHE A 93 8.13 5.35 -6.32
C PHE A 93 8.94 4.34 -7.14
N HIS A 94 8.40 4.00 -8.31
CA HIS A 94 9.01 3.02 -9.20
C HIS A 94 8.52 3.22 -10.64
N PRO A 95 9.36 3.03 -11.67
CA PRO A 95 8.96 3.22 -13.07
C PRO A 95 7.77 2.38 -13.55
N SER A 96 7.49 1.26 -12.88
CA SER A 96 6.34 0.41 -13.22
C SER A 96 5.00 0.92 -12.70
N VAL A 97 4.99 1.97 -11.87
CA VAL A 97 3.75 2.48 -11.29
C VAL A 97 2.81 2.99 -12.37
N ASN A 98 1.59 2.44 -12.36
CA ASN A 98 0.50 2.80 -13.24
C ASN A 98 -0.86 2.60 -12.51
N PRO A 99 -1.99 3.00 -13.11
CA PRO A 99 -3.30 2.85 -12.50
C PRO A 99 -3.66 1.42 -12.09
N SER A 100 -3.37 0.41 -12.93
CA SER A 100 -3.66 -1.00 -12.65
C SER A 100 -2.94 -1.47 -11.39
N ILE A 101 -1.63 -1.20 -11.30
CA ILE A 101 -0.79 -1.56 -10.14
C ILE A 101 -1.30 -0.89 -8.86
N LEU A 102 -1.65 0.38 -8.90
CA LEU A 102 -2.11 1.07 -7.70
C LEU A 102 -3.52 0.65 -7.29
N LYS A 103 -4.39 0.31 -8.23
CA LYS A 103 -5.71 -0.25 -7.93
C LYS A 103 -5.60 -1.62 -7.28
N PHE A 104 -4.80 -2.55 -7.83
CA PHE A 104 -4.63 -3.85 -7.21
C PHE A 104 -4.05 -3.73 -5.79
N LEU A 105 -3.00 -2.91 -5.63
CA LEU A 105 -2.39 -2.70 -4.33
C LEU A 105 -3.35 -2.05 -3.31
N GLY A 106 -4.20 -1.13 -3.75
CA GLY A 106 -5.23 -0.51 -2.90
C GLY A 106 -6.33 -1.50 -2.51
N PHE A 107 -6.73 -2.35 -3.43
CA PHE A 107 -7.69 -3.44 -3.20
C PHE A 107 -7.15 -4.44 -2.17
N GLU A 108 -5.97 -4.99 -2.39
CA GLU A 108 -5.32 -5.90 -1.44
C GLU A 108 -5.08 -5.24 -0.07
N GLN A 109 -4.70 -3.96 -0.06
CA GLN A 109 -4.48 -3.21 1.19
C GLN A 109 -5.76 -3.11 2.02
N THR A 110 -6.94 -3.05 1.40
CA THR A 110 -8.23 -3.05 2.09
C THR A 110 -8.41 -4.32 2.92
N PHE A 111 -8.17 -5.48 2.33
CA PHE A 111 -8.25 -6.78 3.03
C PHE A 111 -7.14 -6.95 4.05
N LYS A 112 -5.91 -6.61 3.68
CA LYS A 112 -4.76 -6.64 4.59
C LYS A 112 -5.03 -5.85 5.87
N ASN A 113 -5.55 -4.64 5.76
CA ASN A 113 -5.86 -3.80 6.91
C ASN A 113 -7.03 -4.37 7.72
N ALA A 114 -8.08 -4.87 7.08
CA ALA A 114 -9.21 -5.51 7.75
C ALA A 114 -8.79 -6.71 8.62
N LEU A 115 -7.84 -7.52 8.14
CA LEU A 115 -7.31 -8.67 8.88
C LEU A 115 -6.53 -8.29 10.15
N THR A 116 -6.13 -7.04 10.32
CA THR A 116 -5.51 -6.55 11.56
C THR A 116 -6.50 -6.31 12.68
N THR A 117 -7.80 -6.31 12.40
CA THR A 117 -8.90 -5.90 13.30
C THR A 117 -8.88 -4.42 13.71
N LEU A 118 -7.93 -3.64 13.24
CA LEU A 118 -7.85 -2.20 13.51
C LEU A 118 -8.75 -1.40 12.54
N PRO A 119 -9.26 -0.23 12.97
CA PRO A 119 -10.15 0.60 12.15
C PRO A 119 -9.39 1.37 11.08
N MET A 120 -8.89 0.65 10.07
CA MET A 120 -8.15 1.20 8.92
C MET A 120 -8.75 0.72 7.62
N GLY A 121 -9.08 1.63 6.75
CA GLY A 121 -9.46 1.36 5.36
C GLY A 121 -8.26 1.04 4.46
N GLY A 122 -8.48 0.94 3.16
CA GLY A 122 -7.45 0.66 2.16
C GLY A 122 -7.18 1.85 1.24
N GLY A 123 -5.93 2.11 0.98
CA GLY A 123 -5.48 3.10 0.02
C GLY A 123 -4.09 2.79 -0.50
N LYS A 124 -3.74 3.34 -1.65
CA LYS A 124 -2.41 3.21 -2.23
C LYS A 124 -2.09 4.42 -3.10
N GLY A 125 -0.83 4.77 -3.19
CA GLY A 125 -0.40 5.85 -4.07
C GLY A 125 1.02 5.64 -4.59
N GLY A 126 1.49 6.60 -5.34
CA GLY A 126 2.85 6.56 -5.87
C GLY A 126 3.04 7.35 -7.14
N SER A 127 4.16 7.09 -7.78
CA SER A 127 4.56 7.74 -9.02
C SER A 127 5.48 6.82 -9.83
N ASP A 128 5.52 7.04 -11.14
CA ASP A 128 6.49 6.45 -12.06
C ASP A 128 7.92 6.98 -11.87
N PHE A 129 8.13 7.85 -10.91
CA PHE A 129 9.46 8.36 -10.53
C PHE A 129 10.38 7.23 -10.06
N ASN A 130 11.60 7.19 -10.58
CA ASN A 130 12.64 6.26 -10.18
C ASN A 130 13.65 6.94 -9.24
N PRO A 131 13.64 6.64 -7.92
CA PRO A 131 14.61 7.23 -7.00
C PRO A 131 16.02 6.66 -7.10
N LYS A 132 16.20 5.51 -7.80
CA LYS A 132 17.52 4.90 -7.97
C LYS A 132 18.42 5.77 -8.84
N GLY A 133 19.61 6.06 -8.33
CA GLY A 133 20.60 6.89 -9.04
C GLY A 133 20.34 8.39 -8.98
N LYS A 134 19.28 8.82 -8.28
CA LYS A 134 18.99 10.23 -8.02
C LYS A 134 19.74 10.74 -6.79
N SER A 135 20.14 12.00 -6.83
CA SER A 135 20.73 12.66 -5.66
C SER A 135 19.68 12.86 -4.56
N GLU A 136 20.15 13.08 -3.34
CA GLU A 136 19.25 13.40 -2.23
C GLU A 136 18.47 14.69 -2.46
N GLY A 137 19.09 15.69 -3.09
CA GLY A 137 18.46 16.94 -3.50
C GLY A 137 17.36 16.75 -4.54
N GLU A 138 17.57 15.90 -5.55
CA GLU A 138 16.56 15.53 -6.53
C GLU A 138 15.37 14.84 -5.90
N ILE A 139 15.63 13.85 -5.03
CA ILE A 139 14.57 13.11 -4.31
C ILE A 139 13.77 14.06 -3.42
N MET A 140 14.44 14.97 -2.71
CA MET A 140 13.76 15.98 -1.89
C MET A 140 12.87 16.88 -2.73
N ARG A 141 13.36 17.43 -3.85
CA ARG A 141 12.56 18.28 -4.74
C ARG A 141 11.37 17.55 -5.32
N PHE A 142 11.58 16.28 -5.74
CA PHE A 142 10.47 15.45 -6.21
C PHE A 142 9.42 15.23 -5.12
N CYS A 143 9.81 14.82 -3.90
CA CYS A 143 8.90 14.60 -2.78
C CYS A 143 8.11 15.88 -2.42
N GLN A 144 8.76 17.03 -2.46
CA GLN A 144 8.10 18.32 -2.23
C GLN A 144 7.07 18.63 -3.31
N ALA A 145 7.42 18.46 -4.59
CA ALA A 145 6.52 18.66 -5.71
C ALA A 145 5.33 17.65 -5.68
N PHE A 146 5.59 16.40 -5.35
CA PHE A 146 4.54 15.37 -5.19
C PHE A 146 3.56 15.74 -4.06
N MET A 147 4.08 16.22 -2.93
CA MET A 147 3.23 16.62 -1.80
C MET A 147 2.40 17.88 -2.09
N LEU A 148 2.90 18.82 -2.89
CA LEU A 148 2.15 20.01 -3.34
C LEU A 148 0.83 19.63 -4.03
N GLU A 149 0.81 18.52 -4.74
CA GLU A 149 -0.41 18.03 -5.42
C GLU A 149 -1.28 17.16 -4.49
N LEU A 150 -0.65 16.40 -3.59
CA LEU A 150 -1.35 15.40 -2.79
C LEU A 150 -2.00 15.96 -1.52
N TRP A 151 -1.42 16.96 -0.88
CA TRP A 151 -1.72 17.35 0.50
C TRP A 151 -3.19 17.63 0.83
N ARG A 152 -3.97 18.15 -0.14
CA ARG A 152 -5.42 18.42 0.06
C ARG A 152 -6.28 17.17 0.15
N ASN A 153 -5.75 16.03 -0.28
CA ASN A 153 -6.47 14.76 -0.38
C ASN A 153 -6.07 13.76 0.71
N ILE A 154 -5.23 14.17 1.65
CA ILE A 154 -4.76 13.32 2.76
C ILE A 154 -4.93 14.04 4.10
N GLY A 155 -4.94 13.28 5.17
CA GLY A 155 -5.09 13.81 6.53
C GLY A 155 -5.17 12.69 7.55
N PRO A 156 -4.95 12.97 8.84
CA PRO A 156 -4.85 11.95 9.89
C PRO A 156 -6.13 11.11 10.04
N ASP A 157 -7.29 11.71 9.79
CA ASP A 157 -8.60 11.08 9.94
C ASP A 157 -9.28 10.73 8.61
N MET A 158 -8.61 11.02 7.49
CA MET A 158 -9.16 10.81 6.15
C MET A 158 -8.37 9.78 5.35
N ASP A 159 -7.08 10.04 5.16
CA ASP A 159 -6.19 9.22 4.34
C ASP A 159 -4.74 9.35 4.84
N VAL A 160 -4.16 8.25 5.29
CA VAL A 160 -2.84 8.20 5.93
C VAL A 160 -1.87 7.39 5.07
N PRO A 161 -1.06 8.04 4.22
CA PRO A 161 -0.02 7.37 3.46
C PRO A 161 1.12 6.81 4.34
N ALA A 162 1.91 5.92 3.75
CA ALA A 162 3.07 5.29 4.38
C ALA A 162 4.18 5.04 3.34
N GLY A 163 5.29 4.41 3.75
CA GLY A 163 6.31 3.94 2.83
C GLY A 163 5.91 2.65 2.11
N ASP A 164 6.54 2.45 0.95
CA ASP A 164 6.48 1.26 0.12
C ASP A 164 7.77 1.20 -0.74
N ILE A 165 7.82 0.44 -1.83
CA ILE A 165 8.98 0.38 -2.72
C ILE A 165 9.39 1.80 -3.16
N GLY A 166 10.67 2.13 -2.98
CA GLY A 166 11.22 3.44 -3.33
C GLY A 166 10.85 4.59 -2.38
N VAL A 167 10.12 4.30 -1.29
CA VAL A 167 9.73 5.29 -0.27
C VAL A 167 10.05 4.76 1.12
N GLY A 168 11.19 5.15 1.63
CA GLY A 168 11.64 4.82 2.99
C GLY A 168 11.50 6.00 3.95
N GLY A 169 12.18 5.90 5.09
CA GLY A 169 12.15 6.95 6.13
C GLY A 169 12.63 8.32 5.64
N ARG A 170 13.59 8.36 4.72
CA ARG A 170 14.09 9.59 4.10
C ARG A 170 12.98 10.29 3.28
N GLU A 171 12.36 9.58 2.35
CA GLU A 171 11.28 10.10 1.51
C GLU A 171 10.07 10.54 2.37
N ILE A 172 9.71 9.74 3.36
CA ILE A 172 8.66 10.11 4.34
C ILE A 172 9.03 11.40 5.07
N GLY A 173 10.28 11.60 5.43
CA GLY A 173 10.75 12.83 6.05
C GLY A 173 10.57 14.06 5.15
N PHE A 174 10.92 13.96 3.87
CA PHE A 174 10.71 15.04 2.89
C PHE A 174 9.22 15.34 2.65
N LEU A 175 8.40 14.29 2.53
CA LEU A 175 6.95 14.41 2.37
C LEU A 175 6.30 15.08 3.59
N GLU A 176 6.63 14.60 4.79
CA GLU A 176 6.11 15.16 6.06
C GLU A 176 6.54 16.62 6.25
N GLY A 177 7.81 16.93 5.96
CA GLY A 177 8.32 18.31 6.05
C GLY A 177 7.54 19.26 5.16
N MET A 178 7.22 18.85 3.93
CA MET A 178 6.43 19.66 3.00
C MET A 178 4.97 19.75 3.43
N TYR A 179 4.36 18.66 3.88
CA TYR A 179 2.98 18.66 4.40
C TYR A 179 2.82 19.65 5.56
N LYS A 180 3.72 19.60 6.56
CA LYS A 180 3.72 20.54 7.69
C LYS A 180 3.88 22.00 7.25
N LYS A 181 4.69 22.24 6.23
CA LYS A 181 4.89 23.59 5.69
C LYS A 181 3.62 24.14 5.05
N LEU A 182 2.84 23.28 4.38
CA LEU A 182 1.59 23.65 3.69
C LEU A 182 0.42 23.83 4.66
N THR A 183 0.28 22.90 5.62
CA THR A 183 -0.86 22.87 6.54
C THR A 183 -0.62 23.65 7.82
N ARG A 184 0.65 23.83 8.23
CA ARG A 184 1.07 24.33 9.55
C ARG A 184 0.65 23.43 10.71
N GLU A 185 0.37 22.16 10.43
CA GLU A 185 -0.05 21.16 11.41
C GLU A 185 1.07 20.15 11.66
N HIS A 186 1.11 19.61 12.88
CA HIS A 186 1.91 18.47 13.26
C HIS A 186 0.98 17.36 13.76
N ASN A 187 0.66 16.43 12.88
CA ASN A 187 -0.36 15.41 13.12
C ASN A 187 0.07 14.02 12.59
N GLY A 188 -0.83 13.04 12.63
CA GLY A 188 -0.58 11.66 12.25
C GLY A 188 -0.73 11.33 10.76
N VAL A 189 -0.60 12.29 9.85
CA VAL A 189 -0.92 12.14 8.43
C VAL A 189 -0.09 11.10 7.68
N LEU A 190 1.15 10.88 8.07
CA LEU A 190 2.06 9.93 7.45
C LEU A 190 2.58 8.95 8.50
N THR A 191 2.78 7.67 8.12
CA THR A 191 3.47 6.69 8.95
C THR A 191 4.81 6.27 8.33
N GLY A 192 5.73 5.75 9.17
CA GLY A 192 7.11 5.49 8.76
C GLY A 192 8.05 6.68 8.98
N LYS A 193 7.60 7.66 9.77
CA LYS A 193 8.39 8.82 10.19
C LYS A 193 9.55 8.45 11.11
N GLY A 194 10.59 9.25 11.14
CA GLY A 194 11.64 9.15 12.14
C GLY A 194 11.12 9.42 13.56
N LEU A 195 11.77 8.85 14.57
CA LEU A 195 11.37 8.99 15.98
C LEU A 195 11.29 10.44 16.43
N SER A 196 12.19 11.30 15.96
CA SER A 196 12.29 12.71 16.33
C SER A 196 11.10 13.57 15.87
N PHE A 197 10.27 13.05 14.95
CA PHE A 197 9.12 13.79 14.42
C PHE A 197 7.84 12.94 14.32
N GLY A 198 7.61 12.08 15.30
CA GLY A 198 6.35 11.37 15.50
C GLY A 198 6.32 9.94 15.00
N GLY A 199 7.47 9.31 14.74
CA GLY A 199 7.58 7.92 14.33
C GLY A 199 7.50 6.93 15.49
N SER A 200 7.44 5.63 15.13
CA SER A 200 7.40 4.49 16.05
C SER A 200 8.66 3.63 15.92
N LEU A 201 8.96 2.88 16.98
CA LEU A 201 10.00 1.85 16.96
C LEU A 201 9.59 0.62 16.12
N ILE A 202 10.57 -0.25 15.80
CA ILE A 202 10.38 -1.56 15.16
C ILE A 202 9.68 -1.48 13.79
N ARG A 203 9.92 -0.43 13.02
CA ARG A 203 9.31 -0.28 11.70
C ARG A 203 10.03 -1.05 10.58
N PRO A 204 11.38 -1.05 10.48
CA PRO A 204 12.09 -1.76 9.41
C PRO A 204 11.90 -3.27 9.44
N GLU A 205 11.88 -3.87 10.62
CA GLU A 205 11.80 -5.32 10.85
C GLU A 205 10.36 -5.86 10.79
N ALA A 206 9.37 -5.01 11.06
CA ALA A 206 8.01 -5.42 11.39
C ALA A 206 7.37 -6.35 10.35
N THR A 207 7.56 -6.09 9.07
CA THR A 207 6.98 -6.91 8.00
C THR A 207 7.63 -8.30 7.94
N GLY A 208 8.96 -8.37 8.06
CA GLY A 208 9.69 -9.64 8.09
C GLY A 208 9.35 -10.46 9.34
N PHE A 209 9.28 -9.84 10.49
CA PHE A 209 8.86 -10.47 11.74
C PHE A 209 7.44 -11.03 11.62
N GLY A 210 6.51 -10.24 11.10
CA GLY A 210 5.12 -10.65 10.89
C GLY A 210 5.00 -11.86 9.96
N ALA A 211 5.78 -11.92 8.89
CA ALA A 211 5.81 -13.06 7.99
C ALA A 211 6.25 -14.35 8.70
N VAL A 212 7.27 -14.29 9.56
CA VAL A 212 7.74 -15.45 10.34
C VAL A 212 6.72 -15.86 11.40
N TYR A 213 6.09 -14.92 12.10
CA TYR A 213 5.00 -15.24 13.03
C TYR A 213 3.83 -15.92 12.31
N PHE A 214 3.44 -15.41 11.15
CA PHE A 214 2.38 -16.01 10.35
C PHE A 214 2.73 -17.45 9.93
N LEU A 215 3.98 -17.67 9.47
CA LEU A 215 4.49 -19.00 9.13
C LEU A 215 4.41 -19.96 10.32
N GLN A 216 4.82 -19.55 11.52
CA GLN A 216 4.71 -20.37 12.73
C GLN A 216 3.26 -20.78 13.01
N HIS A 217 2.32 -19.83 12.93
CA HIS A 217 0.89 -20.12 13.13
C HIS A 217 0.33 -21.03 12.03
N MET A 218 0.75 -20.87 10.78
CA MET A 218 0.36 -21.79 9.70
C MET A 218 0.80 -23.22 10.00
N LEU A 219 2.05 -23.43 10.41
CA LEU A 219 2.58 -24.75 10.74
C LEU A 219 1.79 -25.41 11.89
N HIS A 220 1.48 -24.66 12.93
CA HIS A 220 0.66 -25.17 14.05
C HIS A 220 -0.77 -25.52 13.64
N ASN A 221 -1.40 -24.72 12.77
CA ASN A 221 -2.81 -24.95 12.40
C ASN A 221 -2.99 -26.08 11.38
N HIS A 222 -2.04 -26.25 10.46
CA HIS A 222 -2.17 -27.25 9.38
C HIS A 222 -1.53 -28.60 9.71
N GLN A 223 -0.53 -28.63 10.61
CA GLN A 223 0.12 -29.88 11.03
C GLN A 223 0.51 -29.75 12.50
N ALA A 224 -0.32 -30.29 13.37
CA ALA A 224 -0.34 -30.05 14.81
C ALA A 224 0.99 -30.15 15.59
N ASP A 225 2.10 -30.57 15.00
CA ASP A 225 3.39 -30.73 15.67
C ASP A 225 4.59 -30.19 14.87
N LEU A 226 4.36 -29.36 13.84
CA LEU A 226 5.46 -28.77 13.07
C LEU A 226 5.87 -27.41 13.67
N ASP A 227 7.11 -27.35 14.16
CA ASP A 227 7.79 -26.12 14.54
C ASP A 227 8.78 -25.71 13.44
N ILE A 228 9.06 -24.42 13.33
CA ILE A 228 10.11 -23.87 12.49
C ILE A 228 11.51 -24.23 12.98
N LYS A 229 11.63 -24.58 14.27
CA LYS A 229 12.91 -24.92 14.91
C LYS A 229 13.62 -26.06 14.17
N GLY A 230 14.87 -25.83 13.81
CA GLY A 230 15.70 -26.82 13.09
C GLY A 230 15.35 -26.97 11.61
N LYS A 231 14.47 -26.16 11.06
CA LYS A 231 14.14 -26.17 9.62
C LYS A 231 15.07 -25.21 8.86
N THR A 232 15.29 -25.52 7.58
CA THR A 232 15.96 -24.62 6.65
C THR A 232 14.94 -23.66 6.06
N VAL A 233 15.18 -22.36 6.19
CA VAL A 233 14.35 -21.29 5.63
C VAL A 233 15.10 -20.63 4.48
N ALA A 234 14.55 -20.64 3.27
CA ALA A 234 15.05 -19.91 2.12
C ALA A 234 14.32 -18.58 1.97
N VAL A 235 15.07 -17.48 1.91
CA VAL A 235 14.52 -16.13 1.74
C VAL A 235 15.03 -15.53 0.43
N SER A 236 14.11 -15.12 -0.45
CA SER A 236 14.45 -14.42 -1.69
C SER A 236 14.30 -12.91 -1.50
N GLY A 237 15.36 -12.15 -1.87
CA GLY A 237 15.42 -10.71 -1.74
C GLY A 237 16.48 -10.24 -0.73
N PHE A 238 16.74 -8.92 -0.73
CA PHE A 238 17.79 -8.32 0.13
C PHE A 238 17.39 -6.94 0.68
N GLY A 239 16.08 -6.72 0.89
CA GLY A 239 15.52 -5.50 1.48
C GLY A 239 15.17 -5.69 2.96
N ASN A 240 14.53 -4.67 3.56
CA ASN A 240 14.14 -4.68 4.97
C ASN A 240 13.27 -5.88 5.36
N VAL A 241 12.36 -6.31 4.48
CA VAL A 241 11.49 -7.47 4.73
C VAL A 241 12.29 -8.76 4.84
N SER A 242 13.19 -9.01 3.87
CA SER A 242 14.07 -10.18 3.88
C SER A 242 14.98 -10.17 5.09
N TRP A 243 15.60 -9.02 5.39
CA TRP A 243 16.45 -8.85 6.56
C TRP A 243 15.68 -9.14 7.86
N GLY A 244 14.50 -8.54 8.04
CA GLY A 244 13.65 -8.80 9.20
C GLY A 244 13.23 -10.27 9.32
N ALA A 245 12.89 -10.92 8.21
CA ALA A 245 12.55 -12.34 8.19
C ALA A 245 13.75 -13.21 8.61
N CYS A 246 14.97 -12.93 8.10
CA CYS A 246 16.18 -13.64 8.51
C CYS A 246 16.46 -13.46 10.00
N VAL A 247 16.44 -12.22 10.50
CA VAL A 247 16.67 -11.94 11.94
C VAL A 247 15.67 -12.66 12.82
N LYS A 248 14.41 -12.74 12.41
CA LYS A 248 13.37 -13.40 13.23
C LYS A 248 13.42 -14.92 13.14
N ALA A 249 13.84 -15.48 12.00
CA ALA A 249 13.94 -16.92 11.80
C ALA A 249 15.19 -17.54 12.44
N THR A 250 16.20 -16.71 12.78
CA THR A 250 17.45 -17.12 13.49
C THR A 250 17.26 -17.00 14.99
#